data_766c57ee647bccf3c2d33be33340bc9a
#
_entry.id   766c57ee647bccf3c2d33be33340bc9a
#
_cell.length_a   1.000
_cell.length_b   1.000
_cell.length_c   1.000
_cell.angle_alpha   90.00
_cell.angle_beta   90.00
_cell.angle_gamma   90.00
#
_symmetry.space_group_name_H-M   'P 1'
#
loop_
_entity.id
_entity.type
_entity.pdbx_description
1 polymer ?
#
loop_
_entity_poly.entity_id
_entity_poly.type
_entity_poly.pdbx_seq_one_letter_code
_entity_poly.pdbx_strand_id
1 'polypeptide(L)'
;MTSKYYSPDVYDDLEIINKCTYFNEWYKMVEPILLNDEFQRRKLFLHHDSSVWEHSIMVSFKSFLVAKFYNLNVYDATIAGLLHDFYPQAWQYSKELYELDPTYLTRYFKKHKKITELHGFVHGKEAAINAKKFFPELVNERILDSIKYHMFPLTIIPPHYIEGWIVTSMDKKVSASVFKDIKELPNYVGIRTHKAVK
;
A
#
# COMPACT_ATOMS: atom_id res chain seq x y z
N MET A 1 25.72 -0.95 -6.08
CA MET A 1 25.33 0.36 -6.65
C MET A 1 24.06 0.78 -5.92
N THR A 2 24.16 1.71 -4.99
CA THR A 2 22.97 2.31 -4.35
C THR A 2 22.23 3.09 -5.42
N SER A 3 21.01 2.69 -5.68
CA SER A 3 20.19 3.36 -6.69
C SER A 3 19.96 4.81 -6.28
N LYS A 4 20.13 5.75 -7.21
CA LYS A 4 19.83 7.19 -7.08
C LYS A 4 18.42 7.48 -6.56
N TYR A 5 17.52 6.49 -6.61
CA TYR A 5 16.10 6.61 -6.33
C TYR A 5 15.69 6.06 -4.96
N TYR A 6 16.63 5.51 -4.17
CA TYR A 6 16.36 4.99 -2.85
C TYR A 6 16.96 5.91 -1.80
N SER A 7 16.09 6.44 -0.94
CA SER A 7 16.57 7.13 0.26
C SER A 7 17.23 6.11 1.17
N PRO A 8 18.46 6.38 1.66
CA PRO A 8 19.07 5.54 2.69
C PRO A 8 18.34 5.67 4.04
N ASP A 9 17.58 6.73 4.23
CA ASP A 9 16.81 6.98 5.44
C ASP A 9 15.30 6.94 5.14
N VAL A 10 14.73 5.75 5.31
CA VAL A 10 13.29 5.53 5.14
C VAL A 10 12.47 6.35 6.13
N TYR A 11 13.04 6.77 7.26
CA TYR A 11 12.37 7.61 8.24
C TYR A 11 12.03 9.00 7.71
N ASP A 12 12.91 9.60 6.92
CA ASP A 12 12.67 10.92 6.32
C ASP A 12 11.52 10.86 5.31
N ASP A 13 11.42 9.75 4.56
CA ASP A 13 10.33 9.51 3.62
C ASP A 13 8.96 9.35 4.30
N LEU A 14 8.93 9.05 5.59
CA LEU A 14 7.72 8.85 6.39
C LEU A 14 7.29 10.10 7.17
N GLU A 15 7.81 11.27 6.85
CA GLU A 15 7.56 12.52 7.57
C GLU A 15 6.06 12.81 7.80
N ILE A 16 5.22 12.36 6.90
CA ILE A 16 3.77 12.55 6.95
C ILE A 16 3.14 11.86 8.17
N ILE A 17 3.65 10.70 8.56
CA ILE A 17 3.05 9.87 9.62
C ILE A 17 3.94 9.70 10.85
N ASN A 18 5.24 10.05 10.80
CA ASN A 18 6.18 9.82 11.90
C ASN A 18 5.83 10.57 13.20
N LYS A 19 5.00 11.61 13.11
CA LYS A 19 4.50 12.39 14.26
C LYS A 19 3.22 11.82 14.88
N CYS A 20 2.69 10.73 14.34
CA CYS A 20 1.48 10.10 14.84
C CYS A 20 1.77 9.23 16.08
N THR A 21 0.85 9.20 17.04
CA THR A 21 1.02 8.52 18.33
C THR A 21 1.43 7.05 18.22
N TYR A 22 0.94 6.35 17.21
CA TYR A 22 1.17 4.90 17.03
C TYR A 22 2.21 4.59 15.94
N PHE A 23 2.96 5.59 15.48
CA PHE A 23 3.94 5.39 14.41
C PHE A 23 4.95 4.27 14.71
N ASN A 24 5.57 4.30 15.89
CA ASN A 24 6.58 3.30 16.25
C ASN A 24 6.04 1.87 16.32
N GLU A 25 4.78 1.70 16.70
CA GLU A 25 4.14 0.38 16.75
C GLU A 25 3.89 -0.14 15.33
N TRP A 26 3.35 0.70 14.47
CA TRP A 26 3.15 0.39 13.05
C TRP A 26 4.48 0.13 12.35
N TYR A 27 5.48 1.00 12.56
CA TYR A 27 6.77 0.93 11.89
C TYR A 27 7.48 -0.41 12.14
N LYS A 28 7.48 -0.90 13.37
CA LYS A 28 8.07 -2.22 13.73
C LYS A 28 7.49 -3.39 12.94
N MET A 29 6.22 -3.31 12.54
CA MET A 29 5.58 -4.36 11.76
C MET A 29 6.00 -4.32 10.28
N VAL A 30 6.20 -3.11 9.75
CA VAL A 30 6.40 -2.89 8.32
C VAL A 30 7.84 -2.67 7.91
N GLU A 31 8.74 -2.42 8.85
CA GLU A 31 10.15 -2.12 8.60
C GLU A 31 10.83 -3.10 7.66
N PRO A 32 10.69 -4.45 7.79
CA PRO A 32 11.34 -5.40 6.89
C PRO A 32 10.88 -5.23 5.43
N ILE A 33 9.64 -4.78 5.21
CA ILE A 33 9.09 -4.54 3.88
C ILE A 33 9.57 -3.18 3.38
N LEU A 34 9.56 -2.15 4.22
CA LEU A 34 9.99 -0.80 3.85
C LEU A 34 11.47 -0.76 3.42
N LEU A 35 12.33 -1.58 4.03
CA LEU A 35 13.76 -1.67 3.71
C LEU A 35 14.05 -2.53 2.48
N ASN A 36 13.06 -3.21 1.92
CA ASN A 36 13.25 -4.08 0.76
C ASN A 36 13.34 -3.27 -0.54
N ASP A 37 14.40 -3.48 -1.31
CA ASP A 37 14.66 -2.75 -2.56
C ASP A 37 13.51 -2.86 -3.56
N GLU A 38 12.90 -4.03 -3.68
CA GLU A 38 11.78 -4.22 -4.61
C GLU A 38 10.55 -3.43 -4.15
N PHE A 39 10.29 -3.34 -2.84
CA PHE A 39 9.22 -2.48 -2.34
C PHE A 39 9.54 -0.99 -2.57
N GLN A 40 10.79 -0.57 -2.33
CA GLN A 40 11.25 0.80 -2.59
C GLN A 40 11.06 1.23 -4.05
N ARG A 41 11.16 0.32 -5.01
CA ARG A 41 10.89 0.63 -6.44
C ARG A 41 9.48 1.14 -6.69
N ARG A 42 8.52 0.94 -5.78
CA ARG A 42 7.16 1.48 -5.89
C ARG A 42 7.13 3.01 -5.78
N LYS A 43 8.22 3.66 -5.33
CA LYS A 43 8.40 5.11 -5.42
C LYS A 43 8.39 5.64 -6.87
N LEU A 44 8.75 4.78 -7.83
CA LEU A 44 8.79 5.11 -9.25
C LEU A 44 7.47 4.80 -9.98
N PHE A 45 6.57 4.05 -9.35
CA PHE A 45 5.28 3.71 -9.95
C PHE A 45 4.28 4.81 -9.64
N LEU A 46 3.74 5.43 -10.69
CA LEU A 46 2.74 6.48 -10.55
C LEU A 46 1.39 5.90 -10.09
N HIS A 47 0.78 6.59 -9.13
CA HIS A 47 -0.57 6.31 -8.63
C HIS A 47 -1.29 7.64 -8.40
N HIS A 48 -2.17 8.04 -9.33
CA HIS A 48 -2.81 9.35 -9.32
C HIS A 48 -1.78 10.49 -9.17
N ASP A 49 -1.85 11.27 -8.08
CA ASP A 49 -0.98 12.41 -7.80
C ASP A 49 0.21 12.05 -6.90
N SER A 50 0.41 10.77 -6.59
CA SER A 50 1.47 10.26 -5.71
C SER A 50 2.14 9.02 -6.29
N SER A 51 3.10 8.45 -5.58
CA SER A 51 3.65 7.13 -5.91
C SER A 51 2.82 6.00 -5.29
N VAL A 52 2.93 4.79 -5.87
CA VAL A 52 2.36 3.58 -5.26
C VAL A 52 2.94 3.35 -3.86
N TRP A 53 4.19 3.71 -3.63
CA TRP A 53 4.84 3.61 -2.32
C TRP A 53 4.13 4.47 -1.26
N GLU A 54 3.93 5.77 -1.52
CA GLU A 54 3.26 6.70 -0.60
C GLU A 54 1.80 6.27 -0.36
N HIS A 55 1.09 5.92 -1.43
CA HIS A 55 -0.27 5.41 -1.35
C HIS A 55 -0.34 4.17 -0.43
N SER A 56 0.54 3.19 -0.65
CA SER A 56 0.58 1.94 0.13
C SER A 56 0.87 2.18 1.61
N ILE A 57 1.78 3.11 1.93
CA ILE A 57 2.06 3.51 3.33
C ILE A 57 0.80 4.08 3.99
N MET A 58 0.09 4.96 3.30
CA MET A 58 -1.12 5.58 3.82
C MET A 58 -2.24 4.57 4.04
N VAL A 59 -2.45 3.66 3.09
CA VAL A 59 -3.44 2.58 3.23
C VAL A 59 -3.06 1.66 4.39
N SER A 60 -1.78 1.28 4.52
CA SER A 60 -1.28 0.47 5.62
C SER A 60 -1.51 1.12 6.98
N PHE A 61 -1.10 2.38 7.14
CA PHE A 61 -1.24 3.08 8.40
C PHE A 61 -2.70 3.29 8.81
N LYS A 62 -3.57 3.65 7.86
CA LYS A 62 -5.02 3.75 8.11
C LYS A 62 -5.64 2.39 8.47
N SER A 63 -5.24 1.31 7.79
CA SER A 63 -5.72 -0.04 8.09
C SER A 63 -5.28 -0.50 9.47
N PHE A 64 -4.03 -0.21 9.86
CA PHE A 64 -3.51 -0.41 11.21
C PHE A 64 -4.38 0.29 12.26
N LEU A 65 -4.67 1.58 12.08
CA LEU A 65 -5.46 2.36 13.03
C LEU A 65 -6.89 1.81 13.18
N VAL A 66 -7.53 1.44 12.07
CA VAL A 66 -8.89 0.86 12.09
C VAL A 66 -8.88 -0.49 12.79
N ALA A 67 -7.96 -1.39 12.44
CA ALA A 67 -7.87 -2.70 13.07
C ALA A 67 -7.58 -2.59 14.57
N LYS A 68 -6.70 -1.67 14.98
CA LYS A 68 -6.38 -1.39 16.38
C LYS A 68 -7.59 -0.86 17.14
N PHE A 69 -8.32 0.09 16.57
CA PHE A 69 -9.50 0.68 17.19
C PHE A 69 -10.61 -0.35 17.47
N TYR A 70 -10.83 -1.28 16.52
CA TYR A 70 -11.86 -2.31 16.65
C TYR A 70 -11.34 -3.61 17.29
N ASN A 71 -10.09 -3.63 17.77
CA ASN A 71 -9.45 -4.82 18.36
C ASN A 71 -9.49 -6.03 17.44
N LEU A 72 -9.19 -5.81 16.15
CA LEU A 72 -9.11 -6.83 15.11
C LEU A 72 -7.66 -7.30 14.91
N ASN A 73 -7.40 -8.17 13.92
CA ASN A 73 -6.04 -8.58 13.59
C ASN A 73 -5.25 -7.42 12.96
N VAL A 74 -4.53 -6.70 13.82
CA VAL A 74 -3.77 -5.50 13.48
C VAL A 74 -2.65 -5.82 12.49
N TYR A 75 -1.92 -6.91 12.71
CA TYR A 75 -0.81 -7.31 11.86
C TYR A 75 -1.28 -7.58 10.42
N ASP A 76 -2.28 -8.44 10.25
CA ASP A 76 -2.76 -8.83 8.93
C ASP A 76 -3.33 -7.64 8.16
N ALA A 77 -4.11 -6.76 8.81
CA ALA A 77 -4.64 -5.55 8.18
C ALA A 77 -3.52 -4.58 7.75
N THR A 78 -2.48 -4.45 8.59
CA THR A 78 -1.33 -3.57 8.32
C THR A 78 -0.52 -4.04 7.13
N ILE A 79 -0.12 -5.33 7.13
CA ILE A 79 0.71 -5.90 6.06
C ILE A 79 -0.09 -6.00 4.76
N ALA A 80 -1.35 -6.40 4.81
CA ALA A 80 -2.20 -6.42 3.63
C ALA A 80 -2.37 -5.01 3.03
N GLY A 81 -2.59 -4.00 3.87
CA GLY A 81 -2.67 -2.61 3.44
C GLY A 81 -1.36 -2.08 2.82
N LEU A 82 -0.20 -2.52 3.30
CA LEU A 82 1.09 -2.13 2.74
C LEU A 82 1.35 -2.78 1.37
N LEU A 83 0.92 -4.03 1.21
CA LEU A 83 1.24 -4.84 0.03
C LEU A 83 0.08 -4.92 -1.00
N HIS A 84 -1.07 -4.25 -0.77
CA HIS A 84 -2.24 -4.38 -1.66
C HIS A 84 -1.94 -4.00 -3.10
N ASP A 85 -1.07 -3.01 -3.32
CA ASP A 85 -0.62 -2.51 -4.62
C ASP A 85 0.84 -2.90 -4.96
N PHE A 86 1.36 -3.96 -4.35
CA PHE A 86 2.71 -4.47 -4.62
C PHE A 86 2.78 -5.29 -5.92
N TYR A 87 2.13 -4.83 -6.99
CA TYR A 87 2.19 -5.45 -8.31
C TYR A 87 3.57 -5.25 -8.99
N PRO A 88 4.00 -6.22 -9.85
CA PRO A 88 5.38 -6.24 -10.35
C PRO A 88 5.68 -5.23 -11.45
N GLN A 89 4.67 -4.69 -12.14
CA GLN A 89 4.84 -3.85 -13.32
C GLN A 89 3.98 -2.60 -13.25
N ALA A 90 4.57 -1.43 -13.52
CA ALA A 90 3.83 -0.18 -13.60
C ALA A 90 2.80 -0.23 -14.74
N TRP A 91 1.65 0.36 -14.51
CA TRP A 91 0.57 0.45 -15.50
C TRP A 91 0.49 1.81 -16.19
N GLN A 92 1.10 2.83 -15.58
CA GLN A 92 1.27 4.16 -16.15
C GLN A 92 2.71 4.38 -16.58
N TYR A 93 2.90 5.17 -17.64
CA TYR A 93 4.23 5.52 -18.10
C TYR A 93 4.88 6.51 -17.14
N SER A 94 6.11 6.23 -16.73
CA SER A 94 7.03 7.14 -16.07
C SER A 94 8.33 7.18 -16.86
N LYS A 95 8.79 8.39 -17.20
CA LYS A 95 10.05 8.58 -17.92
C LYS A 95 11.23 8.07 -17.11
N GLU A 96 11.25 8.39 -15.82
CA GLU A 96 12.31 7.96 -14.91
C GLU A 96 12.36 6.44 -14.80
N LEU A 97 11.20 5.80 -14.68
CA LEU A 97 11.12 4.34 -14.61
C LEU A 97 11.57 3.70 -15.92
N TYR A 98 11.18 4.27 -17.08
CA TYR A 98 11.60 3.78 -18.38
C TYR A 98 13.12 3.88 -18.58
N GLU A 99 13.72 4.97 -18.17
CA GLU A 99 15.18 5.18 -18.23
C GLU A 99 15.94 4.25 -17.29
N LEU A 100 15.33 3.92 -16.13
CA LEU A 100 15.93 3.03 -15.16
C LEU A 100 15.84 1.56 -15.57
N ASP A 101 14.63 1.09 -15.87
CA ASP A 101 14.35 -0.30 -16.25
C ASP A 101 13.03 -0.42 -17.03
N PRO A 102 13.10 -0.46 -18.38
CA PRO A 102 11.91 -0.57 -19.21
C PRO A 102 11.06 -1.82 -18.95
N THR A 103 11.62 -2.86 -18.32
CA THR A 103 10.88 -4.11 -18.06
C THR A 103 9.70 -3.92 -17.12
N TYR A 104 9.74 -2.90 -16.24
CA TYR A 104 8.63 -2.54 -15.35
C TYR A 104 7.42 -1.92 -16.09
N LEU A 105 7.56 -1.57 -17.35
CA LEU A 105 6.51 -0.97 -18.18
C LEU A 105 5.91 -1.95 -19.21
N THR A 106 6.14 -3.25 -19.06
CA THR A 106 5.69 -4.26 -20.05
C THR A 106 4.19 -4.18 -20.31
N ARG A 107 3.40 -3.91 -19.29
CA ARG A 107 1.94 -3.77 -19.42
C ARG A 107 1.53 -2.53 -20.22
N TYR A 108 2.25 -1.43 -20.08
CA TYR A 108 1.99 -0.18 -20.79
C TYR A 108 2.04 -0.36 -22.32
N PHE A 109 2.98 -1.15 -22.83
CA PHE A 109 3.20 -1.36 -24.28
C PHE A 109 2.24 -2.35 -24.93
N LYS A 110 1.41 -3.05 -24.17
CA LYS A 110 0.43 -3.99 -24.72
C LYS A 110 -0.74 -3.26 -25.35
N LYS A 111 -0.81 -3.25 -26.69
CA LYS A 111 -1.77 -2.45 -27.48
C LYS A 111 -3.25 -2.87 -27.35
N HIS A 112 -3.54 -4.14 -27.23
CA HIS A 112 -4.91 -4.65 -27.14
C HIS A 112 -5.09 -5.49 -25.89
N LYS A 113 -5.92 -4.99 -24.96
CA LYS A 113 -6.25 -5.68 -23.72
C LYS A 113 -7.73 -6.00 -23.69
N LYS A 114 -8.06 -7.21 -23.25
CA LYS A 114 -9.42 -7.53 -22.82
C LYS A 114 -9.72 -6.73 -21.54
N ILE A 115 -10.99 -6.45 -21.28
CA ILE A 115 -11.40 -5.75 -20.04
C ILE A 115 -10.83 -6.45 -18.79
N THR A 116 -10.84 -7.80 -18.80
CA THR A 116 -10.28 -8.62 -17.71
C THR A 116 -8.76 -8.54 -17.55
N GLU A 117 -8.05 -7.94 -18.48
CA GLU A 117 -6.60 -7.72 -18.44
C GLU A 117 -6.24 -6.27 -18.05
N LEU A 118 -7.24 -5.41 -17.86
CA LEU A 118 -7.01 -4.05 -17.41
C LEU A 118 -6.48 -4.07 -15.97
N HIS A 119 -5.65 -3.08 -15.66
CA HIS A 119 -4.97 -2.98 -14.37
C HIS A 119 -5.90 -3.20 -13.17
N GLY A 120 -7.03 -2.50 -13.12
CA GLY A 120 -7.99 -2.61 -12.02
C GLY A 120 -8.51 -4.03 -11.74
N PHE A 121 -8.51 -4.94 -12.74
CA PHE A 121 -9.00 -6.32 -12.57
C PHE A 121 -7.90 -7.33 -12.19
N VAL A 122 -6.64 -7.02 -12.46
CA VAL A 122 -5.55 -8.01 -12.33
C VAL A 122 -4.55 -7.67 -11.23
N HIS A 123 -4.38 -6.38 -10.88
CA HIS A 123 -3.27 -5.96 -10.02
C HIS A 123 -3.35 -6.55 -8.61
N GLY A 124 -4.53 -6.72 -8.02
CA GLY A 124 -4.67 -7.36 -6.70
C GLY A 124 -4.15 -8.80 -6.69
N LYS A 125 -4.47 -9.59 -7.72
CA LYS A 125 -3.93 -10.94 -7.88
C LYS A 125 -2.41 -10.92 -8.08
N GLU A 126 -1.91 -10.01 -8.90
CA GLU A 126 -0.48 -9.87 -9.16
C GLU A 126 0.28 -9.39 -7.93
N ALA A 127 -0.30 -8.46 -7.16
CA ALA A 127 0.26 -8.00 -5.90
C ALA A 127 0.35 -9.13 -4.86
N ALA A 128 -0.69 -9.98 -4.74
CA ALA A 128 -0.67 -11.14 -3.84
C ALA A 128 0.43 -12.15 -4.23
N ILE A 129 0.59 -12.44 -5.53
CA ILE A 129 1.66 -13.32 -6.02
C ILE A 129 3.03 -12.73 -5.72
N ASN A 130 3.20 -11.44 -5.97
CA ASN A 130 4.47 -10.74 -5.73
C ASN A 130 4.77 -10.65 -4.23
N ALA A 131 3.79 -10.37 -3.38
CA ALA A 131 3.92 -10.38 -1.94
C ALA A 131 4.41 -11.74 -1.41
N LYS A 132 3.78 -12.83 -1.87
CA LYS A 132 4.22 -14.19 -1.51
C LYS A 132 5.64 -14.51 -1.97
N LYS A 133 6.05 -13.99 -3.13
CA LYS A 133 7.40 -14.19 -3.69
C LYS A 133 8.48 -13.50 -2.88
N PHE A 134 8.25 -12.25 -2.46
CA PHE A 134 9.28 -11.42 -1.81
C PHE A 134 9.24 -11.47 -0.28
N PHE A 135 8.08 -11.78 0.29
CA PHE A 135 7.84 -11.77 1.74
C PHE A 135 7.13 -13.05 2.24
N PRO A 136 7.59 -14.26 1.85
CA PRO A 136 6.88 -15.50 2.18
C PRO A 136 6.68 -15.72 3.68
N GLU A 137 7.61 -15.24 4.51
CA GLU A 137 7.56 -15.37 5.98
C GLU A 137 6.67 -14.32 6.67
N LEU A 138 6.33 -13.23 5.96
CA LEU A 138 5.53 -12.14 6.51
C LEU A 138 4.07 -12.19 6.07
N VAL A 139 3.72 -13.03 5.09
CA VAL A 139 2.37 -13.12 4.56
C VAL A 139 1.74 -14.48 4.83
N ASN A 140 0.49 -14.48 5.26
CA ASN A 140 -0.34 -15.66 5.45
C ASN A 140 -1.54 -15.64 4.48
N GLU A 141 -2.42 -16.64 4.57
CA GLU A 141 -3.59 -16.74 3.69
C GLU A 141 -4.55 -15.56 3.82
N ARG A 142 -4.75 -15.00 5.02
CA ARG A 142 -5.63 -13.85 5.24
C ARG A 142 -5.08 -12.59 4.59
N ILE A 143 -3.77 -12.36 4.72
CA ILE A 143 -3.07 -11.24 4.08
C ILE A 143 -3.17 -11.37 2.56
N LEU A 144 -2.87 -12.56 2.01
CA LEU A 144 -2.93 -12.80 0.56
C LEU A 144 -4.34 -12.68 -0.01
N ASP A 145 -5.36 -13.14 0.71
CA ASP A 145 -6.77 -12.95 0.36
C ASP A 145 -7.13 -11.46 0.35
N SER A 146 -6.76 -10.74 1.42
CA SER A 146 -7.02 -9.31 1.56
C SER A 146 -6.38 -8.50 0.42
N ILE A 147 -5.14 -8.81 0.04
CA ILE A 147 -4.45 -8.22 -1.09
C ILE A 147 -5.17 -8.55 -2.40
N LYS A 148 -5.49 -9.82 -2.61
CA LYS A 148 -6.04 -10.31 -3.88
C LYS A 148 -7.41 -9.71 -4.21
N TYR A 149 -8.26 -9.51 -3.21
CA TYR A 149 -9.65 -9.14 -3.40
C TYR A 149 -9.99 -7.70 -2.99
N HIS A 150 -8.98 -6.85 -2.69
CA HIS A 150 -9.21 -5.47 -2.25
C HIS A 150 -9.96 -4.61 -3.27
N MET A 151 -9.94 -4.99 -4.55
CA MET A 151 -10.61 -4.23 -5.62
C MET A 151 -12.12 -4.48 -5.71
N PHE A 152 -12.71 -5.23 -4.79
CA PHE A 152 -14.18 -5.32 -4.72
C PHE A 152 -14.83 -3.92 -4.55
N PRO A 153 -15.94 -3.58 -5.25
CA PRO A 153 -16.76 -4.41 -6.13
C PRO A 153 -16.35 -4.40 -7.61
N LEU A 154 -15.25 -3.76 -7.99
CA LEU A 154 -14.76 -3.82 -9.38
C LEU A 154 -14.46 -5.27 -9.79
N THR A 155 -13.84 -6.04 -8.92
CA THR A 155 -13.76 -7.49 -9.03
C THR A 155 -14.97 -8.11 -8.32
N ILE A 156 -15.53 -9.19 -8.87
CA ILE A 156 -16.80 -9.78 -8.43
C ILE A 156 -16.65 -10.45 -7.06
N ILE A 157 -15.46 -10.99 -6.74
CA ILE A 157 -15.23 -11.76 -5.51
C ILE A 157 -14.83 -10.79 -4.39
N PRO A 158 -15.63 -10.74 -3.30
CA PRO A 158 -15.27 -9.91 -2.15
C PRO A 158 -14.15 -10.53 -1.31
N PRO A 159 -13.47 -9.75 -0.46
CA PRO A 159 -12.57 -10.29 0.56
C PRO A 159 -13.30 -11.25 1.50
N HIS A 160 -12.68 -12.40 1.84
CA HIS A 160 -13.28 -13.37 2.76
C HIS A 160 -13.03 -13.04 4.23
N TYR A 161 -12.09 -12.16 4.53
CA TYR A 161 -11.71 -11.75 5.88
C TYR A 161 -11.97 -10.27 6.13
N ILE A 162 -12.21 -9.91 7.39
CA ILE A 162 -12.51 -8.52 7.77
C ILE A 162 -11.35 -7.56 7.45
N GLU A 163 -10.11 -8.04 7.53
CA GLU A 163 -8.91 -7.28 7.19
C GLU A 163 -8.95 -6.82 5.72
N GLY A 164 -9.41 -7.67 4.82
CA GLY A 164 -9.59 -7.33 3.41
C GLY A 164 -10.64 -6.24 3.19
N TRP A 165 -11.73 -6.22 3.96
CA TRP A 165 -12.72 -5.14 3.92
C TRP A 165 -12.16 -3.82 4.47
N ILE A 166 -11.31 -3.88 5.49
CA ILE A 166 -10.59 -2.72 6.00
C ILE A 166 -9.69 -2.15 4.91
N VAL A 167 -8.85 -2.99 4.29
CA VAL A 167 -7.95 -2.57 3.21
C VAL A 167 -8.72 -1.97 2.04
N THR A 168 -9.77 -2.67 1.55
CA THR A 168 -10.67 -2.18 0.48
C THR A 168 -11.24 -0.79 0.79
N SER A 169 -11.67 -0.58 2.04
CA SER A 169 -12.25 0.70 2.46
C SER A 169 -11.20 1.79 2.59
N MET A 170 -10.02 1.48 3.12
CA MET A 170 -8.95 2.46 3.30
C MET A 170 -8.30 2.84 1.97
N ASP A 171 -8.09 1.89 1.07
CA ASP A 171 -7.66 2.15 -0.30
C ASP A 171 -8.55 3.19 -1.00
N LYS A 172 -9.87 2.95 -1.02
CA LYS A 172 -10.82 3.90 -1.61
C LYS A 172 -10.82 5.28 -0.94
N LYS A 173 -10.69 5.32 0.39
CA LYS A 173 -10.61 6.58 1.13
C LYS A 173 -9.33 7.34 0.82
N VAL A 174 -8.19 6.66 0.72
CA VAL A 174 -6.90 7.28 0.38
C VAL A 174 -6.94 7.79 -1.06
N SER A 175 -7.46 7.00 -2.00
CA SER A 175 -7.60 7.39 -3.41
C SER A 175 -8.56 8.57 -3.63
N ALA A 176 -9.62 8.68 -2.80
CA ALA A 176 -10.60 9.77 -2.89
C ALA A 176 -10.16 11.05 -2.15
N SER A 177 -9.28 10.95 -1.17
CA SER A 177 -8.77 12.07 -0.38
C SER A 177 -7.36 12.41 -0.82
N VAL A 178 -7.19 13.55 -1.49
CA VAL A 178 -5.86 14.16 -1.63
C VAL A 178 -5.28 14.36 -0.23
N PHE A 179 -3.99 14.11 -0.04
CA PHE A 179 -3.16 14.15 1.20
C PHE A 179 -3.44 15.26 2.24
N LYS A 180 -4.39 16.15 2.00
CA LYS A 180 -4.71 17.27 2.90
C LYS A 180 -5.24 16.87 4.28
N ASP A 181 -5.75 15.65 4.44
CA ASP A 181 -6.53 15.24 5.63
C ASP A 181 -5.80 14.38 6.65
N ILE A 182 -4.48 14.19 6.51
CA ILE A 182 -3.72 13.33 7.45
C ILE A 182 -3.74 13.86 8.89
N LYS A 183 -3.78 15.19 9.06
CA LYS A 183 -3.91 15.80 10.40
C LYS A 183 -5.23 15.44 11.09
N GLU A 184 -6.24 15.05 10.32
CA GLU A 184 -7.56 14.66 10.82
C GLU A 184 -7.74 13.15 10.97
N LEU A 185 -6.73 12.35 10.57
CA LEU A 185 -6.77 10.89 10.64
C LEU A 185 -7.23 10.34 11.99
N PRO A 186 -6.75 10.88 13.14
CA PRO A 186 -7.20 10.44 14.46
C PRO A 186 -8.69 10.72 14.70
N ASN A 187 -9.23 11.81 14.14
CA ASN A 187 -10.64 12.15 14.23
C ASN A 187 -11.49 11.22 13.36
N TYR A 188 -10.97 10.81 12.20
CA TYR A 188 -11.64 9.89 11.27
C TYR A 188 -11.86 8.50 11.86
N VAL A 189 -10.94 8.05 12.72
CA VAL A 189 -11.01 6.73 13.40
C VAL A 189 -11.56 6.86 14.82
N GLY A 190 -11.99 8.08 15.25
CA GLY A 190 -12.48 8.33 16.61
C GLY A 190 -11.38 8.28 17.69
N ILE A 191 -10.12 8.19 17.29
CA ILE A 191 -8.98 8.25 18.22
C ILE A 191 -8.74 9.73 18.52
N ARG A 192 -9.17 10.18 19.69
CA ARG A 192 -8.84 11.52 20.18
C ARG A 192 -7.33 11.61 20.40
N THR A 193 -6.65 12.43 19.61
CA THR A 193 -5.29 12.84 19.96
C THR A 193 -5.36 13.65 21.26
N HIS A 194 -4.72 13.17 22.32
CA HIS A 194 -4.47 14.01 23.47
C HIS A 194 -3.63 15.20 22.98
N LYS A 195 -4.25 16.38 22.88
CA LYS A 195 -3.47 17.62 22.79
C LYS A 195 -2.54 17.62 23.98
N ALA A 196 -1.25 17.62 23.70
CA ALA A 196 -0.28 17.88 24.76
C ALA A 196 -0.71 19.19 25.42
N VAL A 197 -1.14 19.07 26.67
CA VAL A 197 -1.40 20.25 27.53
C VAL A 197 -0.06 20.91 27.71
N LYS A 198 0.03 22.17 27.26
CA LYS A 198 1.19 23.01 27.53
C LYS A 198 1.32 23.24 29.01
#